data_ae42670c4a134fe636973f4f398623fa
#
_entry.id   ae42670c4a134fe636973f4f398623fa
#
_cell.length_a   1.000
_cell.length_b   1.000
_cell.length_c   1.000
_cell.angle_alpha   90.00
_cell.angle_beta   90.00
_cell.angle_gamma   90.00
#
_symmetry.space_group_name_H-M   'P 1'
#
loop_
_entity.id
_entity.type
_entity.pdbx_description
1 polymer ?
#
loop_
_entity_poly.entity_id
_entity_poly.type
_entity_poly.pdbx_seq_one_letter_code
_entity_poly.pdbx_strand_id
1 'polypeptide(L)'
;MNKIKNIIFDLGGVLIDWSPDYVYLKEFNGNIEKMNWFYENICTMDWNENQDAGYSMKKATEERIKMFPKYKKLIKMYYGRWDEMLKDSIKGSVDLLERLVESKKYKIIALTNWSAETFPKALNKFEFLNLFEGIVVSGEEKTRKPFK
;
A
#
# COMPACT_ATOMS: atom_id res chain seq x y z
N MET A 1 -22.92 -28.92 -1.85
CA MET A 1 -22.14 -27.72 -2.21
C MET A 1 -21.39 -27.21 -0.99
N ASN A 2 -20.11 -26.98 -1.10
CA ASN A 2 -19.35 -26.32 -0.06
C ASN A 2 -19.79 -24.87 0.04
N LYS A 3 -20.33 -24.47 1.20
CA LYS A 3 -20.69 -23.06 1.47
C LYS A 3 -19.39 -22.28 1.74
N ILE A 4 -19.27 -21.09 1.15
CA ILE A 4 -18.21 -20.15 1.49
C ILE A 4 -18.32 -19.82 2.97
N LYS A 5 -17.21 -19.93 3.70
CA LYS A 5 -17.14 -19.65 5.15
C LYS A 5 -16.20 -18.49 5.46
N ASN A 6 -15.21 -18.27 4.59
CA ASN A 6 -14.16 -17.28 4.79
C ASN A 6 -14.11 -16.34 3.59
N ILE A 7 -13.88 -15.05 3.87
CA ILE A 7 -13.65 -14.02 2.85
C ILE A 7 -12.33 -13.34 3.18
N ILE A 8 -11.48 -13.22 2.17
CA ILE A 8 -10.19 -12.53 2.27
C ILE A 8 -10.24 -11.28 1.41
N PHE A 9 -10.01 -10.13 2.01
CA PHE A 9 -9.89 -8.85 1.33
C PHE A 9 -8.44 -8.44 1.13
N ASP A 10 -8.12 -7.88 -0.03
CA ASP A 10 -6.97 -7.00 -0.18
C ASP A 10 -7.35 -5.60 0.32
N LEU A 11 -6.37 -4.73 0.55
CA LEU A 11 -6.60 -3.37 1.04
C LEU A 11 -6.29 -2.30 -0.01
N GLY A 12 -5.05 -2.18 -0.42
CA GLY A 12 -4.62 -1.17 -1.40
C GLY A 12 -5.30 -1.35 -2.75
N GLY A 13 -5.97 -0.31 -3.26
CA GLY A 13 -6.72 -0.35 -4.51
C GLY A 13 -8.07 -1.11 -4.43
N VAL A 14 -8.41 -1.70 -3.29
CA VAL A 14 -9.67 -2.42 -3.05
C VAL A 14 -10.54 -1.70 -2.02
N LEU A 15 -10.01 -1.47 -0.83
CA LEU A 15 -10.68 -0.76 0.26
C LEU A 15 -10.09 0.62 0.54
N ILE A 16 -8.83 0.83 0.14
CA ILE A 16 -8.06 2.04 0.42
C ILE A 16 -7.50 2.60 -0.89
N ASP A 17 -7.76 3.87 -1.14
CA ASP A 17 -7.20 4.63 -2.26
C ASP A 17 -5.78 5.07 -1.91
N TRP A 18 -4.79 4.45 -2.55
CA TRP A 18 -3.39 4.77 -2.45
C TRP A 18 -2.79 4.96 -3.83
N SER A 19 -2.09 6.07 -4.05
CA SER A 19 -1.35 6.31 -5.29
C SER A 19 -0.19 7.28 -5.08
N PRO A 20 1.02 6.97 -5.59
CA PRO A 20 2.12 7.91 -5.62
C PRO A 20 1.85 9.13 -6.50
N ASP A 21 0.89 9.06 -7.43
CA ASP A 21 0.49 10.16 -8.31
C ASP A 21 0.02 11.38 -7.54
N TYR A 22 -0.59 11.19 -6.36
CA TYR A 22 -1.04 12.30 -5.51
C TYR A 22 0.08 13.24 -5.06
N VAL A 23 1.32 12.75 -5.04
CA VAL A 23 2.53 13.53 -4.78
C VAL A 23 3.21 13.93 -6.08
N TYR A 24 3.50 12.97 -6.95
CA TYR A 24 4.40 13.19 -8.07
C TYR A 24 3.80 13.96 -9.24
N LEU A 25 2.49 13.91 -9.44
CA LEU A 25 1.85 14.71 -10.50
C LEU A 25 2.13 16.21 -10.32
N LYS A 26 2.13 16.68 -9.08
CA LYS A 26 2.48 18.07 -8.74
C LYS A 26 3.96 18.35 -8.95
N GLU A 27 4.83 17.44 -8.52
CA GLU A 27 6.29 17.61 -8.62
C GLU A 27 6.78 17.61 -10.07
N PHE A 28 6.09 16.92 -10.96
CA PHE A 28 6.35 16.92 -12.41
C PHE A 28 5.52 17.97 -13.17
N ASN A 29 4.83 18.90 -12.48
CA ASN A 29 4.00 19.94 -13.09
C ASN A 29 2.97 19.40 -14.10
N GLY A 30 2.37 18.25 -13.80
CA GLY A 30 1.40 17.58 -14.65
C GLY A 30 2.00 16.82 -15.83
N ASN A 31 3.33 16.73 -15.94
CA ASN A 31 3.96 15.97 -17.01
C ASN A 31 3.94 14.46 -16.71
N ILE A 32 2.91 13.81 -17.22
CA ILE A 32 2.67 12.37 -17.01
C ILE A 32 3.77 11.49 -17.60
N GLU A 33 4.33 11.85 -18.76
CA GLU A 33 5.40 11.07 -19.40
C GLU A 33 6.65 11.02 -18.54
N LYS A 34 7.07 12.18 -17.98
CA LYS A 34 8.23 12.23 -17.07
C LYS A 34 7.97 11.52 -15.76
N MET A 35 6.74 11.61 -15.23
CA MET A 35 6.34 10.92 -14.02
C MET A 35 6.38 9.39 -14.23
N ASN A 36 5.80 8.89 -15.32
CA ASN A 36 5.82 7.47 -15.65
C ASN A 36 7.26 6.98 -15.87
N TRP A 37 8.08 7.74 -16.59
CA TRP A 37 9.49 7.40 -16.76
C TRP A 37 10.21 7.26 -15.40
N PHE A 38 9.90 8.14 -14.43
CA PHE A 38 10.45 8.07 -13.07
C PHE A 38 10.03 6.79 -12.35
N TYR A 39 8.78 6.36 -12.49
CA TYR A 39 8.31 5.11 -11.92
C TYR A 39 8.89 3.87 -12.60
N GLU A 40 9.12 3.94 -13.89
CA GLU A 40 9.68 2.81 -14.64
C GLU A 40 11.18 2.63 -14.42
N ASN A 41 11.90 3.72 -14.12
CA ASN A 41 13.37 3.70 -14.11
C ASN A 41 14.00 4.03 -12.76
N ILE A 42 13.33 4.78 -11.89
CA ILE A 42 13.91 5.26 -10.63
C ILE A 42 13.22 4.65 -9.42
N CYS A 43 11.97 4.98 -9.15
CA CYS A 43 11.19 4.43 -8.04
C CYS A 43 10.18 3.42 -8.58
N THR A 44 10.70 2.24 -8.97
CA THR A 44 9.89 1.20 -9.60
C THR A 44 8.98 0.49 -8.61
N MET A 45 7.92 -0.15 -9.12
CA MET A 45 7.05 -0.96 -8.28
C MET A 45 7.84 -2.11 -7.63
N ASP A 46 8.70 -2.79 -8.37
CA ASP A 46 9.57 -3.86 -7.83
C ASP A 46 10.43 -3.37 -6.66
N TRP A 47 10.96 -2.15 -6.76
CA TRP A 47 11.69 -1.55 -5.65
C TRP A 47 10.79 -1.32 -4.43
N ASN A 48 9.57 -0.80 -4.61
CA ASN A 48 8.63 -0.59 -3.51
C ASN A 48 8.19 -1.90 -2.86
N GLU A 49 7.94 -2.92 -3.66
CA GLU A 49 7.49 -4.23 -3.19
C GLU A 49 8.50 -4.94 -2.28
N ASN A 50 9.79 -4.61 -2.36
CA ASN A 50 10.79 -5.13 -1.43
C ASN A 50 10.56 -4.60 0.00
N GLN A 51 10.11 -3.35 0.14
CA GLN A 51 9.76 -2.77 1.43
C GLN A 51 8.44 -3.36 1.95
N ASP A 52 7.51 -3.68 1.07
CA ASP A 52 6.29 -4.41 1.42
C ASP A 52 6.61 -5.85 1.90
N ALA A 53 7.74 -6.41 1.48
CA ALA A 53 8.26 -7.69 1.99
C ALA A 53 9.14 -7.55 3.26
N GLY A 54 9.20 -6.36 3.87
CA GLY A 54 9.89 -6.12 5.14
C GLY A 54 11.28 -5.51 5.04
N TYR A 55 11.73 -5.10 3.83
CA TYR A 55 12.99 -4.38 3.71
C TYR A 55 12.86 -2.94 4.26
N SER A 56 13.92 -2.43 4.87
CA SER A 56 13.92 -1.09 5.47
C SER A 56 13.73 0.02 4.43
N MET A 57 12.75 0.89 4.61
CA MET A 57 12.51 2.04 3.75
C MET A 57 13.69 3.02 3.75
N LYS A 58 14.32 3.22 4.91
CA LYS A 58 15.50 4.08 5.03
C LYS A 58 16.66 3.54 4.19
N LYS A 59 17.00 2.27 4.34
CA LYS A 59 18.07 1.63 3.56
C LYS A 59 17.77 1.65 2.07
N ALA A 60 16.55 1.28 1.67
CA ALA A 60 16.11 1.31 0.29
C ALA A 60 16.23 2.70 -0.34
N THR A 61 15.86 3.74 0.41
CA THR A 61 16.00 5.14 -0.02
C THR A 61 17.47 5.54 -0.21
N GLU A 62 18.32 5.23 0.75
CA GLU A 62 19.76 5.55 0.70
C GLU A 62 20.46 4.85 -0.47
N GLU A 63 20.17 3.57 -0.68
CA GLU A 63 20.71 2.78 -1.79
C GLU A 63 20.23 3.31 -3.14
N ARG A 64 18.94 3.64 -3.26
CA ARG A 64 18.37 4.20 -4.50
C ARG A 64 18.98 5.56 -4.83
N ILE A 65 19.25 6.40 -3.83
CA ILE A 65 19.94 7.69 -4.02
C ILE A 65 21.38 7.49 -4.49
N LYS A 66 22.10 6.48 -3.97
CA LYS A 66 23.45 6.17 -4.46
C LYS A 66 23.45 5.76 -5.93
N MET A 67 22.44 5.02 -6.38
CA MET A 67 22.29 4.63 -7.78
C MET A 67 21.88 5.81 -8.67
N PHE A 68 21.04 6.70 -8.18
CA PHE A 68 20.47 7.82 -8.95
C PHE A 68 20.60 9.16 -8.22
N PRO A 69 21.83 9.68 -8.00
CA PRO A 69 22.05 10.86 -7.15
C PRO A 69 21.38 12.13 -7.69
N LYS A 70 21.17 12.23 -9.00
CA LYS A 70 20.46 13.36 -9.62
C LYS A 70 19.00 13.45 -9.19
N TYR A 71 18.40 12.34 -8.80
CA TYR A 71 16.99 12.25 -8.39
C TYR A 71 16.81 12.21 -6.87
N LYS A 72 17.85 12.50 -6.09
CA LYS A 72 17.86 12.45 -4.62
C LYS A 72 16.63 13.09 -3.98
N LYS A 73 16.21 14.27 -4.43
CA LYS A 73 15.03 14.97 -3.91
C LYS A 73 13.78 14.13 -4.13
N LEU A 74 13.54 13.71 -5.36
CA LEU A 74 12.34 12.93 -5.73
C LEU A 74 12.31 11.57 -5.03
N ILE A 75 13.45 10.87 -4.95
CA ILE A 75 13.53 9.57 -4.26
C ILE A 75 13.16 9.71 -2.77
N LYS A 76 13.67 10.74 -2.09
CA LYS A 76 13.34 10.98 -0.68
C LYS A 76 11.86 11.24 -0.44
N MET A 77 11.17 11.80 -1.41
CA MET A 77 9.74 12.11 -1.30
C MET A 77 8.87 10.87 -1.27
N TYR A 78 9.30 9.74 -1.85
CA TYR A 78 8.48 8.54 -1.96
C TYR A 78 7.99 8.06 -0.58
N TYR A 79 8.89 7.89 0.37
CA TYR A 79 8.52 7.54 1.74
C TYR A 79 8.39 8.75 2.67
N GLY A 80 9.07 9.86 2.38
CA GLY A 80 8.98 11.08 3.16
C GLY A 80 7.63 11.80 3.06
N ARG A 81 6.90 11.58 1.96
CA ARG A 81 5.54 12.13 1.74
C ARG A 81 4.50 11.02 1.53
N TRP A 82 4.77 9.85 2.06
CA TRP A 82 3.93 8.67 1.88
C TRP A 82 2.49 8.89 2.38
N ASP A 83 2.31 9.67 3.43
CA ASP A 83 0.98 9.99 3.98
C ASP A 83 0.08 10.73 2.97
N GLU A 84 0.67 11.51 2.08
CA GLU A 84 -0.06 12.21 1.01
C GLU A 84 -0.50 11.27 -0.12
N MET A 85 0.13 10.10 -0.25
CA MET A 85 -0.23 9.07 -1.21
C MET A 85 -1.42 8.24 -0.72
N LEU A 86 -1.66 8.22 0.60
CA LEU A 86 -2.75 7.52 1.25
C LEU A 86 -3.96 8.46 1.38
N LYS A 87 -4.91 8.37 0.46
CA LYS A 87 -6.00 9.33 0.36
C LYS A 87 -7.18 8.96 1.26
N ASP A 88 -8.10 8.18 0.76
CA ASP A 88 -9.35 7.86 1.45
C ASP A 88 -9.72 6.39 1.30
N SER A 89 -10.77 5.97 1.99
CA SER A 89 -11.38 4.67 1.76
C SER A 89 -12.16 4.65 0.43
N ILE A 90 -12.22 3.49 -0.20
CA ILE A 90 -13.07 3.24 -1.36
C ILE A 90 -14.46 2.89 -0.84
N LYS A 91 -15.35 3.89 -0.81
CA LYS A 91 -16.64 3.82 -0.10
C LYS A 91 -17.47 2.59 -0.45
N GLY A 92 -17.67 2.30 -1.73
CA GLY A 92 -18.49 1.15 -2.14
C GLY A 92 -17.95 -0.20 -1.65
N SER A 93 -16.62 -0.35 -1.60
CA SER A 93 -15.98 -1.56 -1.08
C SER A 93 -16.11 -1.64 0.44
N VAL A 94 -15.99 -0.53 1.15
CA VAL A 94 -16.16 -0.47 2.61
C VAL A 94 -17.61 -0.77 2.98
N ASP A 95 -18.59 -0.20 2.27
CA ASP A 95 -20.01 -0.48 2.46
C ASP A 95 -20.31 -1.99 2.27
N LEU A 96 -19.65 -2.65 1.33
CA LEU A 96 -19.75 -4.10 1.13
C LEU A 96 -19.16 -4.87 2.32
N LEU A 97 -17.96 -4.48 2.77
CA LEU A 97 -17.31 -5.08 3.94
C LEU A 97 -18.23 -5.00 5.17
N GLU A 98 -18.79 -3.83 5.47
CA GLU A 98 -19.69 -3.61 6.61
C GLU A 98 -20.90 -4.54 6.55
N ARG A 99 -21.56 -4.62 5.39
CA ARG A 99 -22.71 -5.54 5.19
C ARG A 99 -22.34 -7.01 5.38
N LEU A 100 -21.15 -7.42 4.93
CA LEU A 100 -20.67 -8.78 5.11
C LEU A 100 -20.39 -9.10 6.58
N VAL A 101 -19.81 -8.15 7.32
CA VAL A 101 -19.56 -8.26 8.77
C VAL A 101 -20.88 -8.34 9.54
N GLU A 102 -21.84 -7.45 9.25
CA GLU A 102 -23.17 -7.43 9.87
C GLU A 102 -23.94 -8.73 9.64
N SER A 103 -23.74 -9.38 8.51
CA SER A 103 -24.40 -10.65 8.19
C SER A 103 -24.04 -11.79 9.15
N LYS A 104 -22.88 -11.71 9.81
CA LYS A 104 -22.32 -12.73 10.73
C LYS A 104 -22.21 -14.13 10.11
N LYS A 105 -22.15 -14.22 8.76
CA LYS A 105 -22.11 -15.48 8.03
C LYS A 105 -20.70 -15.95 7.70
N TYR A 106 -19.73 -15.02 7.72
CA TYR A 106 -18.39 -15.26 7.21
C TYR A 106 -17.33 -14.85 8.23
N LYS A 107 -16.24 -15.60 8.25
CA LYS A 107 -14.99 -15.12 8.84
C LYS A 107 -14.32 -14.20 7.80
N ILE A 108 -14.01 -12.97 8.19
CA ILE A 108 -13.50 -11.95 7.28
C ILE A 108 -12.13 -11.49 7.76
N ILE A 109 -11.12 -11.67 6.91
CA ILE A 109 -9.74 -11.27 7.17
C ILE A 109 -9.21 -10.42 6.02
N ALA A 110 -8.19 -9.62 6.30
CA ALA A 110 -7.44 -8.91 5.28
C ALA A 110 -6.07 -9.57 5.05
N LEU A 111 -5.64 -9.58 3.78
CA LEU A 111 -4.31 -10.02 3.37
C LEU A 111 -3.74 -8.99 2.40
N THR A 112 -2.76 -8.23 2.86
CA THR A 112 -2.22 -7.08 2.12
C THR A 112 -0.71 -7.13 1.94
N ASN A 113 -0.25 -6.71 0.75
CA ASN A 113 1.14 -6.33 0.56
C ASN A 113 1.29 -4.88 1.04
N TRP A 114 1.96 -4.71 2.16
CA TRP A 114 2.14 -3.40 2.80
C TRP A 114 3.35 -3.43 3.73
N SER A 115 4.16 -2.39 3.71
CA SER A 115 5.28 -2.29 4.64
C SER A 115 4.83 -2.17 6.09
N ALA A 116 5.49 -2.90 6.99
CA ALA A 116 5.26 -2.78 8.42
C ALA A 116 5.57 -1.38 8.98
N GLU A 117 6.40 -0.59 8.29
CA GLU A 117 6.76 0.77 8.72
C GLU A 117 5.62 1.78 8.48
N THR A 118 4.77 1.56 7.48
CA THR A 118 3.69 2.49 7.13
C THR A 118 2.30 1.97 7.46
N PHE A 119 2.13 0.66 7.66
CA PHE A 119 0.83 0.09 8.00
C PHE A 119 0.18 0.67 9.27
N PRO A 120 0.92 1.00 10.36
CA PRO A 120 0.34 1.68 11.53
C PRO A 120 -0.35 3.00 11.21
N LYS A 121 0.09 3.72 10.17
CA LYS A 121 -0.55 4.96 9.70
C LYS A 121 -1.93 4.69 9.10
N ALA A 122 -2.08 3.58 8.36
CA ALA A 122 -3.37 3.15 7.85
C ALA A 122 -4.33 2.75 8.99
N LEU A 123 -3.85 2.01 9.99
CA LEU A 123 -4.63 1.66 11.17
C LEU A 123 -5.16 2.89 11.92
N ASN A 124 -4.35 3.93 12.04
CA ASN A 124 -4.76 5.17 12.70
C ASN A 124 -5.74 5.99 11.85
N LYS A 125 -5.69 5.87 10.53
CA LYS A 125 -6.52 6.65 9.61
C LYS A 125 -7.87 6.01 9.32
N PHE A 126 -7.93 4.67 9.22
CA PHE A 126 -9.10 3.94 8.74
C PHE A 126 -9.69 3.05 9.83
N GLU A 127 -10.77 3.53 10.45
CA GLU A 127 -11.47 2.82 11.53
C GLU A 127 -12.05 1.48 11.07
N PHE A 128 -12.48 1.36 9.80
CA PHE A 128 -13.03 0.12 9.26
C PHE A 128 -12.06 -1.08 9.30
N LEU A 129 -10.75 -0.85 9.42
CA LEU A 129 -9.77 -1.93 9.58
C LEU A 129 -10.01 -2.75 10.86
N ASN A 130 -10.68 -2.19 11.86
CA ASN A 130 -11.07 -2.90 13.07
C ASN A 130 -12.20 -3.92 12.86
N LEU A 131 -12.86 -3.91 11.70
CA LEU A 131 -13.90 -4.87 11.36
C LEU A 131 -13.38 -6.25 10.99
N PHE A 132 -12.11 -6.36 10.63
CA PHE A 132 -11.48 -7.64 10.30
C PHE A 132 -11.19 -8.45 11.57
N GLU A 133 -11.42 -9.75 11.50
CA GLU A 133 -11.03 -10.69 12.57
C GLU A 133 -9.51 -10.88 12.64
N GLY A 134 -8.80 -10.61 11.56
CA GLY A 134 -7.35 -10.60 11.48
C GLY A 134 -6.89 -9.88 10.23
N ILE A 135 -5.69 -9.30 10.29
CA ILE A 135 -5.03 -8.65 9.17
C ILE A 135 -3.63 -9.23 9.06
N VAL A 136 -3.31 -9.79 7.89
CA VAL A 136 -1.98 -10.28 7.56
C VAL A 136 -1.28 -9.23 6.71
N VAL A 137 -0.18 -8.69 7.22
CA VAL A 137 0.63 -7.63 6.61
C VAL A 137 1.95 -8.22 6.15
N SER A 138 2.23 -8.17 4.87
CA SER A 138 3.42 -8.78 4.25
C SER A 138 4.74 -8.31 4.88
N GLY A 139 4.85 -7.04 5.24
CA GLY A 139 6.03 -6.48 5.88
C GLY A 139 6.33 -7.08 7.28
N GLU A 140 5.29 -7.51 8.00
CA GLU A 140 5.41 -8.21 9.28
C GLU A 140 5.83 -9.66 9.07
N GLU A 141 5.27 -10.32 8.05
CA GLU A 141 5.58 -11.71 7.68
C GLU A 141 6.91 -11.87 6.93
N LYS A 142 7.53 -10.77 6.50
CA LYS A 142 8.78 -10.74 5.72
C LYS A 142 8.70 -11.54 4.40
N THR A 143 7.53 -11.57 3.83
CA THR A 143 7.22 -12.14 2.52
C THR A 143 6.04 -11.39 1.93
N ARG A 144 5.75 -11.57 0.65
CA ARG A 144 4.64 -10.88 -0.01
C ARG A 144 3.93 -11.78 -1.01
N LYS A 145 2.69 -11.44 -1.33
CA LYS A 145 2.01 -12.09 -2.46
C LYS A 145 2.78 -11.82 -3.77
N PRO A 146 2.91 -12.79 -4.66
CA PRO A 146 2.31 -14.13 -4.65
C PRO A 146 3.18 -15.22 -3.99
N PHE A 147 4.28 -14.85 -3.31
CA PHE A 147 5.18 -15.81 -2.69
C PHE A 147 4.59 -16.40 -1.40
N LYS A 148 5.03 -17.63 -1.08
CA LYS A 148 4.63 -18.33 0.15
C LYS A 148 5.58 -18.07 1.30
#